data_7e261a3f3ba0a3822c21ca157834ce91
#
_entry.id   7e261a3f3ba0a3822c21ca157834ce91
#
_cell.length_a   1.000
_cell.length_b   1.000
_cell.length_c   1.000
_cell.angle_alpha   90.00
_cell.angle_beta   90.00
_cell.angle_gamma   90.00
#
_symmetry.space_group_name_H-M   'P 1'
#
loop_
_entity.id
_entity.type
_entity.pdbx_description
1 polymer ?
#
loop_
_entity_poly.entity_id
_entity_poly.type
_entity_poly.pdbx_seq_one_letter_code
_entity_poly.pdbx_strand_id
1 'polypeptide(L)'
;KFEREFHKVINIWGADHHGHVARMKGAMQALGYDPDSLQVILMQFVRLIQDGEVVKMSKRSGRYITLKELMDEVGKDAARFFFVLRDPDSTVEFDLDLAKSQSADNPVYYVQYAHARLCSILRQAVDQGYDTEKEPSEQELVLLNSPEELELLKKLADLPGEIAIAASLTEPHRLARYVMDLASVFHSFYNSQRVLVADEHLRTARLALIKATRQVIANVLQILGVSAPERM
;
A
#
# COMPACT_ATOMS: atom_id res chain seq x y z
N LYS A 1 -25.45 -12.71 -10.04
CA LYS A 1 -24.22 -12.05 -10.51
C LYS A 1 -23.89 -12.50 -11.93
N PHE A 2 -23.92 -13.81 -12.24
CA PHE A 2 -23.61 -14.33 -13.57
C PHE A 2 -24.63 -13.89 -14.63
N GLU A 3 -25.92 -13.79 -14.31
CA GLU A 3 -26.94 -13.18 -15.17
C GLU A 3 -26.65 -11.71 -15.52
N ARG A 4 -25.77 -11.04 -14.74
CA ARG A 4 -25.28 -9.69 -14.98
C ARG A 4 -23.92 -9.68 -15.67
N GLU A 5 -23.56 -10.80 -16.32
CA GLU A 5 -22.33 -10.96 -17.12
C GLU A 5 -21.01 -10.78 -16.36
N PHE A 6 -20.99 -10.98 -15.03
CA PHE A 6 -19.74 -11.07 -14.31
C PHE A 6 -19.05 -12.41 -14.57
N HIS A 7 -17.85 -12.38 -15.11
CA HIS A 7 -17.06 -13.59 -15.43
C HIS A 7 -16.43 -14.21 -14.18
N LYS A 8 -16.19 -13.41 -13.14
CA LYS A 8 -15.57 -13.86 -11.88
C LYS A 8 -16.32 -13.28 -10.69
N VAL A 9 -16.60 -14.12 -9.72
CA VAL A 9 -17.19 -13.73 -8.43
C VAL A 9 -16.19 -14.04 -7.32
N ILE A 10 -15.87 -13.05 -6.49
CA ILE A 10 -14.96 -13.22 -5.35
C ILE A 10 -15.78 -13.07 -4.07
N ASN A 11 -15.75 -14.12 -3.24
CA ASN A 11 -16.32 -14.10 -1.89
C ASN A 11 -15.18 -14.07 -0.87
N ILE A 12 -15.31 -13.24 0.15
CA ILE A 12 -14.36 -13.16 1.26
C ILE A 12 -15.07 -13.70 2.51
N TRP A 13 -14.56 -14.79 3.07
CA TRP A 13 -15.17 -15.48 4.23
C TRP A 13 -14.15 -15.63 5.35
N GLY A 14 -14.64 -15.74 6.60
CA GLY A 14 -13.81 -16.20 7.71
C GLY A 14 -13.35 -17.65 7.50
N ALA A 15 -12.17 -17.97 8.00
CA ALA A 15 -11.55 -19.29 7.86
C ALA A 15 -12.39 -20.43 8.47
N ASP A 16 -13.25 -20.11 9.43
CA ASP A 16 -14.23 -21.06 10.02
C ASP A 16 -15.27 -21.57 9.00
N HIS A 17 -15.44 -20.86 7.87
CA HIS A 17 -16.35 -21.26 6.79
C HIS A 17 -15.68 -22.10 5.69
N HIS A 18 -14.43 -22.54 5.85
CA HIS A 18 -13.70 -23.28 4.83
C HIS A 18 -14.47 -24.51 4.30
N GLY A 19 -15.20 -25.23 5.18
CA GLY A 19 -16.01 -26.39 4.82
C GLY A 19 -17.21 -26.07 3.91
N HIS A 20 -17.60 -24.81 3.77
CA HIS A 20 -18.67 -24.40 2.87
C HIS A 20 -18.21 -24.15 1.43
N VAL A 21 -16.91 -24.00 1.18
CA VAL A 21 -16.35 -23.70 -0.16
C VAL A 21 -16.74 -24.78 -1.16
N ALA A 22 -16.50 -26.06 -0.82
CA ALA A 22 -16.83 -27.18 -1.70
C ALA A 22 -18.35 -27.28 -1.96
N ARG A 23 -19.17 -27.03 -0.94
CA ARG A 23 -20.64 -27.03 -1.06
C ARG A 23 -21.13 -25.92 -2.00
N MET A 24 -20.55 -24.73 -1.90
CA MET A 24 -20.92 -23.61 -2.77
C MET A 24 -20.51 -23.87 -4.22
N LYS A 25 -19.32 -24.40 -4.46
CA LYS A 25 -18.86 -24.79 -5.80
C LYS A 25 -19.75 -25.90 -6.39
N GLY A 26 -20.16 -26.90 -5.60
CA GLY A 26 -21.10 -27.93 -6.02
C GLY A 26 -22.49 -27.36 -6.34
N ALA A 27 -22.98 -26.40 -5.57
CA ALA A 27 -24.24 -25.73 -5.88
C ALA A 27 -24.18 -24.94 -7.19
N MET A 28 -23.06 -24.28 -7.48
CA MET A 28 -22.86 -23.58 -8.75
C MET A 28 -22.89 -24.56 -9.93
N GLN A 29 -22.20 -25.68 -9.82
CA GLN A 29 -22.21 -26.73 -10.84
C GLN A 29 -23.61 -27.25 -11.08
N ALA A 30 -24.39 -27.50 -10.02
CA ALA A 30 -25.77 -27.95 -10.11
C ALA A 30 -26.71 -26.94 -10.81
N LEU A 31 -26.38 -25.65 -10.73
CA LEU A 31 -27.07 -24.56 -11.40
C LEU A 31 -26.57 -24.29 -12.83
N GLY A 32 -25.61 -25.05 -13.32
CA GLY A 32 -25.06 -24.92 -14.67
C GLY A 32 -23.98 -23.87 -14.82
N TYR A 33 -23.41 -23.34 -13.72
CA TYR A 33 -22.30 -22.39 -13.73
C TYR A 33 -20.97 -23.10 -13.54
N ASP A 34 -19.91 -22.55 -14.14
CA ASP A 34 -18.54 -23.01 -13.90
C ASP A 34 -18.13 -22.72 -12.44
N PRO A 35 -17.83 -23.76 -11.62
CA PRO A 35 -17.41 -23.58 -10.23
C PRO A 35 -16.11 -22.81 -10.08
N ASP A 36 -15.24 -22.74 -11.11
CA ASP A 36 -13.98 -21.99 -11.06
C ASP A 36 -14.17 -20.49 -11.32
N SER A 37 -15.33 -20.07 -11.81
CA SER A 37 -15.72 -18.66 -11.83
C SER A 37 -16.03 -18.08 -10.44
N LEU A 38 -16.17 -18.94 -9.39
CA LEU A 38 -16.27 -18.54 -7.99
C LEU A 38 -14.92 -18.72 -7.28
N GLN A 39 -14.28 -17.64 -6.93
CA GLN A 39 -13.13 -17.62 -6.03
C GLN A 39 -13.59 -17.32 -4.61
N VAL A 40 -13.14 -18.12 -3.65
CA VAL A 40 -13.38 -17.84 -2.22
C VAL A 40 -12.03 -17.55 -1.56
N ILE A 41 -11.92 -16.36 -0.96
CA ILE A 41 -10.77 -15.98 -0.15
C ILE A 41 -11.16 -16.23 1.31
N LEU A 42 -10.41 -17.07 1.99
CA LEU A 42 -10.57 -17.33 3.41
C LEU A 42 -9.67 -16.40 4.20
N MET A 43 -10.24 -15.67 5.16
CA MET A 43 -9.49 -14.75 6.00
C MET A 43 -9.44 -15.28 7.42
N GLN A 44 -8.24 -15.23 8.02
CA GLN A 44 -8.03 -15.53 9.44
C GLN A 44 -8.61 -14.43 10.32
N PHE A 45 -8.87 -14.77 11.59
CA PHE A 45 -9.34 -13.80 12.57
C PHE A 45 -8.26 -12.76 12.89
N VAL A 46 -8.72 -11.53 13.08
CA VAL A 46 -7.87 -10.43 13.56
C VAL A 46 -7.91 -10.40 15.08
N ARG A 47 -6.74 -10.34 15.70
CA ARG A 47 -6.58 -10.08 17.14
C ARG A 47 -6.19 -8.63 17.34
N LEU A 48 -6.90 -7.94 18.20
CA LEU A 48 -6.51 -6.58 18.60
C LEU A 48 -5.54 -6.66 19.76
N ILE A 49 -4.45 -5.91 19.66
CA ILE A 49 -3.43 -5.76 20.72
C ILE A 49 -3.49 -4.32 21.20
N GLN A 50 -3.47 -4.14 22.52
CA GLN A 50 -3.37 -2.83 23.16
C GLN A 50 -2.51 -2.97 24.42
N ASP A 51 -1.58 -2.06 24.67
CA ASP A 51 -0.61 -2.12 25.76
C ASP A 51 0.17 -3.45 25.83
N GLY A 52 0.44 -4.06 24.64
CA GLY A 52 1.11 -5.35 24.51
C GLY A 52 0.26 -6.58 24.86
N GLU A 53 -1.00 -6.40 25.19
CA GLU A 53 -1.92 -7.49 25.56
C GLU A 53 -3.05 -7.65 24.53
N VAL A 54 -3.52 -8.90 24.36
CA VAL A 54 -4.68 -9.19 23.51
C VAL A 54 -5.93 -8.62 24.13
N VAL A 55 -6.62 -7.73 23.41
CA VAL A 55 -7.93 -7.20 23.84
C VAL A 55 -8.94 -8.34 23.85
N LYS A 56 -9.39 -8.72 25.05
CA LYS A 56 -10.36 -9.81 25.24
C LYS A 56 -11.74 -9.37 24.76
N MET A 57 -12.16 -9.87 23.60
CA MET A 57 -13.51 -9.68 23.09
C MET A 57 -14.39 -10.87 23.49
N SER A 58 -15.55 -10.60 24.07
CA SER A 58 -16.49 -11.65 24.46
C SER A 58 -17.93 -11.22 24.15
N LYS A 59 -18.61 -12.02 23.34
CA LYS A 59 -20.04 -11.84 23.06
C LYS A 59 -20.91 -11.90 24.34
N ARG A 60 -20.47 -12.65 25.35
CA ARG A 60 -21.18 -12.80 26.63
C ARG A 60 -21.05 -11.58 27.54
N SER A 61 -19.93 -10.87 27.48
CA SER A 61 -19.70 -9.65 28.27
C SER A 61 -20.09 -8.37 27.56
N GLY A 62 -20.54 -8.44 26.29
CA GLY A 62 -20.89 -7.28 25.47
C GLY A 62 -19.66 -6.40 25.10
N ARG A 63 -18.45 -6.86 25.38
CA ARG A 63 -17.21 -6.16 25.07
C ARG A 63 -16.67 -6.67 23.72
N TYR A 64 -16.89 -5.92 22.67
CA TYR A 64 -16.18 -6.04 21.38
C TYR A 64 -16.03 -4.66 20.79
N ILE A 65 -14.90 -4.46 20.14
CA ILE A 65 -14.62 -3.23 19.42
C ILE A 65 -15.24 -3.37 18.02
N THR A 66 -16.13 -2.47 17.66
CA THR A 66 -16.69 -2.42 16.33
C THR A 66 -15.67 -1.84 15.35
N LEU A 67 -15.83 -2.12 14.04
CA LEU A 67 -15.00 -1.51 13.00
C LEU A 67 -15.08 0.03 13.03
N LYS A 68 -16.25 0.57 13.40
CA LYS A 68 -16.43 2.01 13.54
C LYS A 68 -15.58 2.57 14.68
N GLU A 69 -15.64 1.97 15.87
CA GLU A 69 -14.83 2.37 17.02
C GLU A 69 -13.34 2.27 16.71
N LEU A 70 -12.91 1.19 16.02
CA LEU A 70 -11.52 1.06 15.56
C LEU A 70 -11.12 2.21 14.63
N MET A 71 -11.96 2.54 13.63
CA MET A 71 -11.66 3.64 12.71
C MET A 71 -11.70 5.02 13.39
N ASP A 72 -12.58 5.21 14.37
CA ASP A 72 -12.64 6.44 15.16
C ASP A 72 -11.38 6.61 16.01
N GLU A 73 -10.75 5.50 16.43
CA GLU A 73 -9.57 5.49 17.30
C GLU A 73 -8.24 5.63 16.53
N VAL A 74 -8.05 4.87 15.44
CA VAL A 74 -6.78 4.84 14.68
C VAL A 74 -6.84 5.58 13.35
N GLY A 75 -8.00 6.01 12.93
CA GLY A 75 -8.24 6.61 11.63
C GLY A 75 -8.43 5.57 10.51
N LYS A 76 -9.10 6.00 9.43
CA LYS A 76 -9.42 5.16 8.27
C LYS A 76 -8.18 4.60 7.59
N ASP A 77 -7.16 5.42 7.41
CA ASP A 77 -5.96 5.06 6.64
C ASP A 77 -5.15 3.99 7.34
N ALA A 78 -4.93 4.14 8.66
CA ALA A 78 -4.24 3.13 9.46
C ALA A 78 -5.04 1.82 9.48
N ALA A 79 -6.35 1.88 9.76
CA ALA A 79 -7.19 0.70 9.74
C ALA A 79 -7.08 -0.06 8.41
N ARG A 80 -7.26 0.62 7.26
CA ARG A 80 -7.16 -0.01 5.94
C ARG A 80 -5.78 -0.60 5.67
N PHE A 81 -4.72 0.17 5.92
CA PHE A 81 -3.36 -0.25 5.59
C PHE A 81 -2.95 -1.49 6.40
N PHE A 82 -3.22 -1.50 7.71
CA PHE A 82 -2.89 -2.64 8.58
C PHE A 82 -3.66 -3.91 8.19
N PHE A 83 -4.95 -3.79 7.84
CA PHE A 83 -5.72 -4.95 7.37
C PHE A 83 -5.22 -5.49 6.04
N VAL A 84 -4.81 -4.61 5.12
CA VAL A 84 -4.35 -5.03 3.78
C VAL A 84 -2.89 -5.47 3.79
N LEU A 85 -2.08 -5.07 4.77
CA LEU A 85 -0.64 -5.39 4.81
C LEU A 85 -0.35 -6.89 4.94
N ARG A 86 -1.29 -7.68 5.48
CA ARG A 86 -1.11 -9.10 5.75
C ARG A 86 -1.80 -9.97 4.70
N ASP A 87 -1.20 -11.14 4.49
CA ASP A 87 -1.81 -12.21 3.73
C ASP A 87 -3.11 -12.67 4.41
N PRO A 88 -4.22 -12.90 3.67
CA PRO A 88 -5.47 -13.39 4.25
C PRO A 88 -5.32 -14.67 5.08
N ASP A 89 -4.41 -15.57 4.70
CA ASP A 89 -4.17 -16.83 5.41
C ASP A 89 -3.39 -16.66 6.72
N SER A 90 -2.79 -15.50 6.96
CA SER A 90 -2.05 -15.23 8.19
C SER A 90 -2.95 -14.63 9.28
N THR A 91 -2.75 -15.06 10.53
CA THR A 91 -3.36 -14.39 11.68
C THR A 91 -2.86 -12.96 11.76
N VAL A 92 -3.78 -12.00 11.78
CA VAL A 92 -3.45 -10.57 11.91
C VAL A 92 -3.50 -10.20 13.38
N GLU A 93 -2.39 -9.72 13.92
CA GLU A 93 -2.33 -8.99 15.17
C GLU A 93 -2.34 -7.50 14.82
N PHE A 94 -3.44 -6.83 15.15
CA PHE A 94 -3.63 -5.41 14.92
C PHE A 94 -3.26 -4.68 16.21
N ASP A 95 -2.09 -4.08 16.21
CA ASP A 95 -1.57 -3.29 17.31
C ASP A 95 -2.15 -1.87 17.25
N LEU A 96 -3.02 -1.54 18.22
CA LEU A 96 -3.68 -0.23 18.30
C LEU A 96 -2.70 0.89 18.63
N ASP A 97 -1.69 0.62 19.45
CA ASP A 97 -0.72 1.63 19.87
C ASP A 97 0.21 1.96 18.72
N LEU A 98 0.68 0.92 18.00
CA LEU A 98 1.46 1.10 16.79
C LEU A 98 0.66 1.86 15.72
N ALA A 99 -0.61 1.51 15.51
CA ALA A 99 -1.45 2.14 14.50
C ALA A 99 -1.72 3.63 14.76
N LYS A 100 -1.66 4.08 16.04
CA LYS A 100 -1.77 5.49 16.43
C LYS A 100 -0.44 6.23 16.40
N SER A 101 0.68 5.52 16.43
CA SER A 101 1.99 6.16 16.56
C SER A 101 2.35 6.97 15.30
N GLN A 102 2.95 8.13 15.51
CA GLN A 102 3.52 8.97 14.45
C GLN A 102 5.02 8.72 14.35
N SER A 103 5.40 7.47 14.12
CA SER A 103 6.79 7.03 14.06
C SER A 103 7.07 6.22 12.79
N ALA A 104 8.35 6.01 12.48
CA ALA A 104 8.76 5.18 11.36
C ALA A 104 8.36 3.70 11.52
N ASP A 105 8.03 3.26 12.73
CA ASP A 105 7.56 1.90 13.00
C ASP A 105 6.12 1.68 12.51
N ASN A 106 5.32 2.76 12.43
CA ASN A 106 3.98 2.70 11.87
C ASN A 106 4.05 2.67 10.34
N PRO A 107 3.67 1.54 9.70
CA PRO A 107 3.89 1.35 8.26
C PRO A 107 3.11 2.36 7.39
N VAL A 108 1.89 2.74 7.77
CA VAL A 108 1.14 3.72 7.00
C VAL A 108 1.74 5.13 7.15
N TYR A 109 2.11 5.50 8.38
CA TYR A 109 2.77 6.79 8.63
C TYR A 109 4.09 6.90 7.86
N TYR A 110 4.89 5.83 7.84
CA TYR A 110 6.16 5.77 7.14
C TYR A 110 6.02 6.07 5.64
N VAL A 111 5.03 5.45 4.97
CA VAL A 111 4.76 5.66 3.55
C VAL A 111 4.20 7.06 3.28
N GLN A 112 3.25 7.51 4.11
CA GLN A 112 2.66 8.86 3.99
C GLN A 112 3.72 9.94 4.21
N TYR A 113 4.62 9.73 5.17
CA TYR A 113 5.74 10.64 5.42
C TYR A 113 6.70 10.71 4.22
N ALA A 114 6.98 9.57 3.55
CA ALA A 114 7.76 9.57 2.31
C ALA A 114 7.09 10.44 1.23
N HIS A 115 5.77 10.30 1.04
CA HIS A 115 5.02 11.13 0.09
C HIS A 115 5.06 12.61 0.44
N ALA A 116 4.82 12.98 1.71
CA ALA A 116 4.86 14.37 2.17
C ALA A 116 6.25 14.99 1.99
N ARG A 117 7.32 14.19 2.21
CA ARG A 117 8.71 14.61 1.98
C ARG A 117 9.00 14.88 0.51
N LEU A 118 8.55 14.00 -0.40
CA LEU A 118 8.66 14.21 -1.85
C LEU A 118 7.96 15.51 -2.28
N CYS A 119 6.75 15.75 -1.77
CA CYS A 119 6.04 17.00 -2.00
C CYS A 119 6.80 18.23 -1.44
N SER A 120 7.46 18.08 -0.28
CA SER A 120 8.27 19.15 0.31
C SER A 120 9.49 19.48 -0.55
N ILE A 121 10.18 18.48 -1.12
CA ILE A 121 11.32 18.70 -2.02
C ILE A 121 10.89 19.49 -3.26
N LEU A 122 9.75 19.14 -3.85
CA LEU A 122 9.23 19.85 -5.03
C LEU A 122 8.85 21.30 -4.70
N ARG A 123 8.21 21.54 -3.53
CA ARG A 123 7.93 22.91 -3.08
C ARG A 123 9.21 23.71 -2.86
N GLN A 124 10.22 23.13 -2.21
CA GLN A 124 11.52 23.79 -2.02
C GLN A 124 12.21 24.13 -3.35
N ALA A 125 12.07 23.25 -4.37
CA ALA A 125 12.58 23.53 -5.71
C ALA A 125 11.91 24.77 -6.30
N VAL A 126 10.58 24.86 -6.22
CA VAL A 126 9.82 26.05 -6.68
C VAL A 126 10.21 27.30 -5.91
N ASP A 127 10.32 27.22 -4.58
CA ASP A 127 10.71 28.36 -3.72
C ASP A 127 12.13 28.88 -4.06
N GLN A 128 13.02 28.01 -4.56
CA GLN A 128 14.36 28.35 -5.03
C GLN A 128 14.38 28.82 -6.50
N GLY A 129 13.23 28.91 -7.16
CA GLY A 129 13.10 29.36 -8.55
C GLY A 129 13.47 28.29 -9.59
N TYR A 130 13.54 27.02 -9.21
CA TYR A 130 13.79 25.92 -10.16
C TYR A 130 12.50 25.50 -10.88
N ASP A 131 12.62 25.24 -12.20
CA ASP A 131 11.53 24.74 -12.99
C ASP A 131 11.32 23.24 -12.69
N THR A 132 10.23 22.94 -12.00
CA THR A 132 9.85 21.55 -11.68
C THR A 132 9.05 20.89 -12.79
N GLU A 133 8.60 21.63 -13.80
CA GLU A 133 7.82 21.08 -14.93
C GLU A 133 8.70 20.76 -16.14
N LYS A 134 9.97 21.19 -16.13
CA LYS A 134 10.93 20.85 -17.18
C LYS A 134 11.13 19.33 -17.22
N GLU A 135 10.84 18.74 -18.39
CA GLU A 135 11.11 17.32 -18.65
C GLU A 135 12.59 17.12 -18.96
N PRO A 136 13.26 16.11 -18.36
CA PRO A 136 14.65 15.82 -18.64
C PRO A 136 14.82 15.22 -20.06
N SER A 137 15.91 15.59 -20.73
CA SER A 137 16.36 14.92 -21.94
C SER A 137 16.94 13.53 -21.63
N GLU A 138 17.09 12.66 -22.65
CA GLU A 138 17.74 11.36 -22.47
C GLU A 138 19.17 11.49 -21.94
N GLN A 139 19.90 12.54 -22.36
CA GLN A 139 21.25 12.80 -21.88
C GLN A 139 21.28 13.20 -20.40
N GLU A 140 20.27 13.93 -19.91
CA GLU A 140 20.13 14.26 -18.50
C GLU A 140 19.75 13.03 -17.67
N LEU A 141 18.86 12.17 -18.19
CA LEU A 141 18.46 10.92 -17.48
C LEU A 141 19.66 9.97 -17.26
N VAL A 142 20.63 9.91 -18.17
CA VAL A 142 21.84 9.09 -18.01
C VAL A 142 22.73 9.55 -16.84
N LEU A 143 22.55 10.79 -16.34
CA LEU A 143 23.25 11.29 -15.15
C LEU A 143 22.80 10.61 -13.85
N LEU A 144 21.62 9.97 -13.85
CA LEU A 144 21.13 9.17 -12.72
C LEU A 144 21.87 7.82 -12.68
N ASN A 145 23.06 7.80 -12.10
CA ASN A 145 23.98 6.66 -12.16
C ASN A 145 24.49 6.18 -10.79
N SER A 146 24.13 6.85 -9.70
CA SER A 146 24.48 6.35 -8.37
C SER A 146 23.72 5.06 -8.04
N PRO A 147 24.27 4.19 -7.18
CA PRO A 147 23.59 2.96 -6.79
C PRO A 147 22.17 3.19 -6.30
N GLU A 148 21.95 4.22 -5.50
CA GLU A 148 20.66 4.55 -4.89
C GLU A 148 19.67 5.09 -5.94
N GLU A 149 20.13 5.87 -6.94
CA GLU A 149 19.31 6.32 -8.06
C GLU A 149 18.87 5.14 -8.92
N LEU A 150 19.79 4.24 -9.23
CA LEU A 150 19.49 3.05 -10.03
C LEU A 150 18.56 2.08 -9.29
N GLU A 151 18.70 1.93 -7.97
CA GLU A 151 17.81 1.11 -7.16
C GLU A 151 16.38 1.70 -7.15
N LEU A 152 16.27 3.02 -6.98
CA LEU A 152 14.97 3.70 -7.01
C LEU A 152 14.30 3.58 -8.38
N LEU A 153 15.06 3.76 -9.49
CA LEU A 153 14.55 3.57 -10.85
C LEU A 153 14.05 2.14 -11.09
N LYS A 154 14.81 1.12 -10.66
CA LYS A 154 14.40 -0.29 -10.76
C LYS A 154 13.10 -0.54 -9.98
N LYS A 155 13.04 -0.06 -8.73
CA LYS A 155 11.84 -0.22 -7.91
C LYS A 155 10.61 0.44 -8.53
N LEU A 156 10.76 1.60 -9.17
CA LEU A 156 9.66 2.25 -9.91
C LEU A 156 9.22 1.41 -11.12
N ALA A 157 10.18 0.83 -11.84
CA ALA A 157 9.90 0.00 -13.02
C ALA A 157 9.17 -1.31 -12.69
N ASP A 158 9.28 -1.82 -11.46
CA ASP A 158 8.62 -3.04 -11.01
C ASP A 158 7.09 -2.90 -10.84
N LEU A 159 6.57 -1.66 -10.68
CA LEU A 159 5.16 -1.43 -10.34
C LEU A 159 4.16 -2.11 -11.29
N PRO A 160 4.27 -2.04 -12.63
CA PRO A 160 3.30 -2.68 -13.52
C PRO A 160 3.22 -4.20 -13.31
N GLY A 161 4.37 -4.84 -13.09
CA GLY A 161 4.47 -6.26 -12.77
C GLY A 161 3.80 -6.61 -11.44
N GLU A 162 4.07 -5.83 -10.40
CA GLU A 162 3.48 -6.04 -9.07
C GLU A 162 1.95 -5.86 -9.09
N ILE A 163 1.42 -4.87 -9.82
CA ILE A 163 -0.03 -4.69 -9.99
C ILE A 163 -0.63 -5.91 -10.69
N ALA A 164 -0.01 -6.39 -11.78
CA ALA A 164 -0.50 -7.54 -12.54
C ALA A 164 -0.54 -8.81 -11.68
N ILE A 165 0.52 -9.06 -10.91
CA ILE A 165 0.61 -10.22 -10.00
C ILE A 165 -0.44 -10.09 -8.88
N ALA A 166 -0.50 -8.94 -8.20
CA ALA A 166 -1.45 -8.68 -7.11
C ALA A 166 -2.91 -8.88 -7.58
N ALA A 167 -3.24 -8.43 -8.79
CA ALA A 167 -4.56 -8.59 -9.37
C ALA A 167 -4.86 -10.06 -9.74
N SER A 168 -3.93 -10.76 -10.38
CA SER A 168 -4.12 -12.15 -10.81
C SER A 168 -4.30 -13.10 -9.62
N LEU A 169 -3.53 -12.89 -8.55
CA LEU A 169 -3.57 -13.70 -7.33
C LEU A 169 -4.62 -13.21 -6.33
N THR A 170 -5.20 -12.03 -6.53
CA THR A 170 -6.07 -11.34 -5.54
C THR A 170 -5.37 -11.09 -4.20
N GLU A 171 -4.11 -10.65 -4.27
CA GLU A 171 -3.20 -10.43 -3.16
C GLU A 171 -2.86 -8.93 -2.99
N PRO A 172 -3.77 -8.07 -2.50
CA PRO A 172 -3.51 -6.64 -2.35
C PRO A 172 -2.37 -6.31 -1.37
N HIS A 173 -2.03 -7.22 -0.46
CA HIS A 173 -0.91 -7.07 0.46
C HIS A 173 0.45 -6.89 -0.25
N ARG A 174 0.59 -7.40 -1.47
CA ARG A 174 1.78 -7.17 -2.30
C ARG A 174 2.01 -5.69 -2.57
N LEU A 175 0.95 -4.95 -2.88
CA LEU A 175 1.05 -3.50 -3.12
C LEU A 175 1.39 -2.73 -1.85
N ALA A 176 0.87 -3.15 -0.70
CA ALA A 176 1.22 -2.55 0.58
C ALA A 176 2.70 -2.76 0.91
N ARG A 177 3.24 -3.96 0.69
CA ARG A 177 4.68 -4.26 0.84
C ARG A 177 5.51 -3.48 -0.18
N TYR A 178 5.10 -3.49 -1.44
CA TYR A 178 5.79 -2.75 -2.50
C TYR A 178 5.96 -1.27 -2.16
N VAL A 179 4.91 -0.58 -1.70
CA VAL A 179 5.00 0.85 -1.39
C VAL A 179 5.84 1.14 -0.15
N MET A 180 5.87 0.23 0.83
CA MET A 180 6.79 0.32 1.98
C MET A 180 8.26 0.19 1.54
N ASP A 181 8.55 -0.78 0.69
CA ASP A 181 9.89 -0.97 0.12
C ASP A 181 10.30 0.26 -0.72
N LEU A 182 9.40 0.77 -1.57
CA LEU A 182 9.65 1.97 -2.35
C LEU A 182 9.96 3.18 -1.46
N ALA A 183 9.21 3.36 -0.37
CA ALA A 183 9.49 4.40 0.62
C ALA A 183 10.87 4.23 1.26
N SER A 184 11.27 3.00 1.57
CA SER A 184 12.60 2.68 2.13
C SER A 184 13.73 3.01 1.15
N VAL A 185 13.59 2.60 -0.11
CA VAL A 185 14.56 2.90 -1.17
C VAL A 185 14.66 4.41 -1.40
N PHE A 186 13.51 5.13 -1.41
CA PHE A 186 13.50 6.59 -1.49
C PHE A 186 14.23 7.24 -0.31
N HIS A 187 14.02 6.77 0.93
CA HIS A 187 14.72 7.34 2.09
C HIS A 187 16.23 7.09 2.00
N SER A 188 16.68 5.94 1.51
CA SER A 188 18.10 5.65 1.27
C SER A 188 18.69 6.62 0.24
N PHE A 189 18.01 6.82 -0.89
CA PHE A 189 18.40 7.81 -1.90
C PHE A 189 18.47 9.23 -1.30
N TYR A 190 17.44 9.65 -0.58
CA TYR A 190 17.36 11.00 -0.01
C TYR A 190 18.44 11.29 1.03
N ASN A 191 18.85 10.27 1.79
CA ASN A 191 19.91 10.41 2.81
C ASN A 191 21.31 10.47 2.20
N SER A 192 21.53 9.82 1.06
CA SER A 192 22.84 9.75 0.40
C SER A 192 23.02 10.80 -0.70
N GLN A 193 21.95 11.24 -1.35
CA GLN A 193 22.00 12.10 -2.52
C GLN A 193 21.24 13.41 -2.30
N ARG A 194 21.89 14.53 -2.60
CA ARG A 194 21.24 15.85 -2.57
C ARG A 194 20.46 16.08 -3.86
N VAL A 195 19.14 16.29 -3.79
CA VAL A 195 18.29 16.50 -4.97
C VAL A 195 18.54 17.88 -5.60
N LEU A 196 18.49 18.94 -4.80
CA LEU A 196 18.66 20.32 -5.25
C LEU A 196 20.15 20.68 -5.31
N VAL A 197 20.84 20.19 -6.34
CA VAL A 197 22.27 20.46 -6.61
C VAL A 197 22.43 21.67 -7.52
N ALA A 198 23.66 22.24 -7.57
CA ALA A 198 23.97 23.38 -8.44
C ALA A 198 23.93 23.03 -9.93
N ASP A 199 24.38 21.83 -10.29
CA ASP A 199 24.30 21.32 -11.67
C ASP A 199 22.84 21.23 -12.11
N GLU A 200 22.47 22.01 -13.12
CA GLU A 200 21.11 22.10 -13.64
C GLU A 200 20.67 20.78 -14.28
N HIS A 201 21.53 20.13 -15.05
CA HIS A 201 21.15 18.91 -15.76
C HIS A 201 20.89 17.75 -14.80
N LEU A 202 21.76 17.54 -13.83
CA LEU A 202 21.58 16.52 -12.79
C LEU A 202 20.38 16.85 -11.92
N ARG A 203 20.18 18.13 -11.55
CA ARG A 203 19.01 18.57 -10.79
C ARG A 203 17.70 18.28 -11.52
N THR A 204 17.62 18.57 -12.83
CA THR A 204 16.43 18.29 -13.66
C THR A 204 16.11 16.79 -13.66
N ALA A 205 17.12 15.94 -13.88
CA ALA A 205 16.95 14.49 -13.83
C ALA A 205 16.47 14.01 -12.46
N ARG A 206 17.06 14.50 -11.36
CA ARG A 206 16.67 14.15 -9.99
C ARG A 206 15.26 14.63 -9.64
N LEU A 207 14.85 15.82 -10.10
CA LEU A 207 13.48 16.32 -9.90
C LEU A 207 12.46 15.44 -10.64
N ALA A 208 12.77 14.96 -11.84
CA ALA A 208 11.92 14.02 -12.56
C ALA A 208 11.80 12.68 -11.79
N LEU A 209 12.90 12.15 -11.23
CA LEU A 209 12.88 10.95 -10.39
C LEU A 209 12.01 11.15 -9.13
N ILE A 210 12.09 12.31 -8.48
CA ILE A 210 11.24 12.69 -7.33
C ILE A 210 9.76 12.76 -7.73
N LYS A 211 9.43 13.40 -8.87
CA LYS A 211 8.05 13.47 -9.40
C LYS A 211 7.48 12.07 -9.66
N ALA A 212 8.25 11.22 -10.34
CA ALA A 212 7.86 9.84 -10.63
C ALA A 212 7.62 9.03 -9.34
N THR A 213 8.53 9.12 -8.37
CA THR A 213 8.41 8.43 -7.07
C THR A 213 7.16 8.89 -6.30
N ARG A 214 6.91 10.21 -6.24
CA ARG A 214 5.71 10.77 -5.61
C ARG A 214 4.44 10.22 -6.27
N GLN A 215 4.40 10.22 -7.60
CA GLN A 215 3.23 9.76 -8.35
C GLN A 215 2.96 8.28 -8.11
N VAL A 216 4.00 7.45 -8.10
CA VAL A 216 3.87 6.00 -7.86
C VAL A 216 3.36 5.74 -6.44
N ILE A 217 3.92 6.40 -5.42
CA ILE A 217 3.43 6.25 -4.04
C ILE A 217 1.96 6.67 -3.95
N ALA A 218 1.59 7.82 -4.53
CA ALA A 218 0.20 8.30 -4.52
C ALA A 218 -0.75 7.32 -5.21
N ASN A 219 -0.37 6.78 -6.38
CA ASN A 219 -1.17 5.80 -7.11
C ASN A 219 -1.40 4.52 -6.31
N VAL A 220 -0.35 3.99 -5.69
CA VAL A 220 -0.47 2.76 -4.89
C VAL A 220 -1.33 3.01 -3.65
N LEU A 221 -1.12 4.11 -2.93
CA LEU A 221 -1.97 4.49 -1.80
C LEU A 221 -3.43 4.64 -2.22
N GLN A 222 -3.71 5.25 -3.38
CA GLN A 222 -5.06 5.36 -3.94
C GLN A 222 -5.69 3.99 -4.23
N ILE A 223 -4.94 3.05 -4.83
CA ILE A 223 -5.41 1.66 -5.07
C ILE A 223 -5.77 1.00 -3.74
N LEU A 224 -4.98 1.21 -2.70
CA LEU A 224 -5.22 0.69 -1.36
C LEU A 224 -6.36 1.43 -0.62
N GLY A 225 -6.84 2.55 -1.15
CA GLY A 225 -7.88 3.40 -0.53
C GLY A 225 -7.38 4.16 0.70
N VAL A 226 -6.09 4.48 0.71
CA VAL A 226 -5.35 5.26 1.74
C VAL A 226 -5.00 6.62 1.17
N SER A 227 -5.03 7.66 1.98
CA SER A 227 -4.69 9.01 1.54
C SER A 227 -3.17 9.20 1.33
N ALA A 228 -2.82 10.10 0.41
CA ALA A 228 -1.43 10.52 0.17
C ALA A 228 -1.28 12.01 0.57
N PRO A 229 -1.07 12.32 1.86
CA PRO A 229 -0.99 13.69 2.34
C PRO A 229 0.25 14.39 1.78
N GLU A 230 0.10 15.65 1.40
CA GLU A 230 1.22 16.48 0.91
C GLU A 230 2.02 17.11 2.05
N ARG A 231 1.48 17.12 3.25
CA ARG A 231 2.08 17.67 4.47
C ARG A 231 1.75 16.79 5.67
N MET A 232 2.72 16.59 6.50
CA MET A 232 2.60 15.89 7.79
C MET A 232 3.39 16.63 8.85
#